data_1015534963f44bf68c984b8233979280
#
_entry.id   1015534963f44bf68c984b8233979280
#
_cell.length_a   1.000
_cell.length_b   1.000
_cell.length_c   1.000
_cell.angle_alpha   90.00
_cell.angle_beta   90.00
_cell.angle_gamma   90.00
#
_symmetry.space_group_name_H-M   'P 1'
#
loop_
_entity.id
_entity.type
_entity.pdbx_description
1 polymer ?
#
loop_
_entity_poly.entity_id
_entity_poly.type
_entity_poly.pdbx_seq_one_letter_code
_entity_poly.pdbx_strand_id
1 'polypeptide(L)'
;SQVLRVLDHEDSWEVEDSEEDMDELEDDFQAAAESAVTEKGVLAGSADSSAYTKVYEASAVSDLSCDLRYEKLVLKTWNEDKVQVKVTGKNHNRVKISNDNGSLTIASSQKVRNRSVEIFCPENLSLQKIKLQMGAGTIELDGDFKADQMEVNVGAGTLENSGSLDVKEANFTVGVGTADISEIQTEKLNGSCGMGNMDLTLAGKAEDYNYELKCGLGNLEVDDS
;
A
#
# COMPACT_ATOMS: atom_id res chain seq x y z
N SER A 1 36.39 43.52 4.84
CA SER A 1 35.88 43.61 6.19
C SER A 1 34.37 43.77 6.13
N GLN A 2 33.62 42.69 6.21
CA GLN A 2 32.17 42.78 6.50
C GLN A 2 31.89 42.16 7.85
N VAL A 3 31.33 43.00 8.71
CA VAL A 3 30.96 42.69 10.06
C VAL A 3 29.64 41.91 10.03
N LEU A 4 29.67 40.65 10.50
CA LEU A 4 28.47 39.86 10.76
C LEU A 4 27.83 40.38 12.06
N ARG A 5 26.63 40.94 12.00
CA ARG A 5 25.79 41.17 13.20
C ARG A 5 24.97 39.92 13.46
N VAL A 6 25.26 39.27 14.56
CA VAL A 6 24.38 38.28 15.19
C VAL A 6 23.27 39.07 15.90
N LEU A 7 22.03 38.83 15.48
CA LEU A 7 20.87 39.29 16.24
C LEU A 7 20.39 38.09 17.06
N ASP A 8 20.64 38.18 18.34
CA ASP A 8 19.95 37.38 19.36
C ASP A 8 18.47 37.76 19.33
N HIS A 9 17.62 36.81 19.00
CA HIS A 9 16.20 36.89 19.30
C HIS A 9 15.81 35.63 20.06
N GLU A 10 15.75 35.77 21.37
CA GLU A 10 15.02 34.88 22.25
C GLU A 10 13.52 35.12 22.00
N ASP A 11 12.89 34.30 21.19
CA ASP A 11 11.45 34.22 21.16
C ASP A 11 11.01 32.87 21.74
N SER A 12 10.50 33.00 22.96
CA SER A 12 9.79 31.96 23.68
C SER A 12 8.55 31.54 22.88
N TRP A 13 8.51 30.31 22.40
CA TRP A 13 7.31 29.69 21.86
C TRP A 13 6.43 29.24 23.03
N GLU A 14 5.44 30.04 23.36
CA GLU A 14 4.31 29.60 24.16
C GLU A 14 3.47 28.66 23.24
N VAL A 15 3.45 27.40 23.62
CA VAL A 15 2.50 26.43 23.04
C VAL A 15 1.16 26.70 23.69
N GLU A 16 0.31 27.46 23.04
CA GLU A 16 -1.11 27.51 23.38
C GLU A 16 -1.72 26.15 23.05
N ASP A 17 -2.04 25.43 24.10
CA ASP A 17 -2.79 24.20 24.13
C ASP A 17 -4.25 24.53 23.75
N SER A 18 -4.58 24.58 22.46
CA SER A 18 -5.94 24.73 22.00
C SER A 18 -6.63 23.35 22.01
N GLU A 19 -7.17 22.98 23.16
CA GLU A 19 -8.11 21.86 23.33
C GLU A 19 -9.54 22.17 22.80
N GLU A 20 -9.73 23.22 22.05
CA GLU A 20 -11.01 23.55 21.45
C GLU A 20 -10.95 23.28 19.97
N ASP A 21 -11.42 22.14 19.49
CA ASP A 21 -11.97 21.85 18.17
C ASP A 21 -12.27 20.34 17.96
N MET A 22 -12.56 19.58 19.02
CA MET A 22 -12.92 18.16 18.86
C MET A 22 -14.42 17.88 18.90
N ASP A 23 -15.26 18.83 19.27
CA ASP A 23 -16.70 18.61 19.44
C ASP A 23 -17.55 18.92 18.18
N GLU A 24 -17.04 19.65 17.18
CA GLU A 24 -17.82 19.95 15.96
C GLU A 24 -17.71 18.91 14.85
N LEU A 25 -16.85 17.88 14.98
CA LEU A 25 -16.68 16.84 13.94
C LEU A 25 -17.54 15.59 14.17
N GLU A 26 -18.24 15.47 15.29
CA GLU A 26 -19.10 14.30 15.55
C GLU A 26 -20.48 14.37 14.88
N ASP A 27 -21.01 15.56 14.60
CA ASP A 27 -22.34 15.70 14.00
C ASP A 27 -22.37 15.48 12.48
N ASP A 28 -21.25 15.72 11.76
CA ASP A 28 -21.18 15.44 10.31
C ASP A 28 -20.99 13.95 9.99
N PHE A 29 -20.65 13.13 10.98
CA PHE A 29 -20.39 11.70 10.77
C PHE A 29 -21.65 10.84 10.83
N GLN A 30 -22.70 11.34 11.47
CA GLN A 30 -23.97 10.61 11.57
C GLN A 30 -24.83 10.75 10.31
N ALA A 31 -24.66 11.84 9.57
CA ALA A 31 -25.37 12.07 8.29
C ALA A 31 -24.74 11.29 7.11
N ALA A 32 -23.47 10.88 7.20
CA ALA A 32 -22.80 10.09 6.17
C ALA A 32 -23.11 8.58 6.25
N ALA A 33 -23.68 8.11 7.35
CA ALA A 33 -24.06 6.70 7.54
C ALA A 33 -25.38 6.34 6.83
N GLU A 34 -26.17 7.31 6.38
CA GLU A 34 -27.47 7.09 5.71
C GLU A 34 -27.41 7.24 4.18
N SER A 35 -26.30 7.64 3.59
CA SER A 35 -26.13 7.56 2.15
C SER A 35 -25.69 6.13 1.81
N ALA A 36 -26.64 5.22 1.73
CA ALA A 36 -26.46 3.89 1.17
C ALA A 36 -26.15 4.01 -0.34
N VAL A 37 -24.92 4.39 -0.67
CA VAL A 37 -24.35 4.03 -1.96
C VAL A 37 -24.19 2.52 -1.90
N THR A 38 -25.03 1.80 -2.60
CA THR A 38 -24.92 0.35 -2.76
C THR A 38 -23.60 0.08 -3.51
N GLU A 39 -22.52 -0.09 -2.75
CA GLU A 39 -21.25 -0.58 -3.30
C GLU A 39 -21.54 -1.93 -3.94
N LYS A 40 -21.31 -2.02 -5.24
CA LYS A 40 -21.60 -3.23 -6.00
C LYS A 40 -20.65 -4.35 -5.55
N GLY A 41 -21.23 -5.47 -5.10
CA GLY A 41 -20.48 -6.66 -4.72
C GLY A 41 -20.09 -6.78 -3.24
N VAL A 42 -20.47 -5.83 -2.36
CA VAL A 42 -20.21 -5.98 -0.93
C VAL A 42 -21.09 -7.08 -0.36
N LEU A 43 -20.49 -8.11 0.22
CA LEU A 43 -21.17 -9.23 0.88
C LEU A 43 -21.36 -9.00 2.37
N ALA A 44 -20.36 -8.42 3.01
CA ALA A 44 -20.35 -8.15 4.43
C ALA A 44 -19.44 -6.97 4.78
N GLY A 45 -19.78 -6.29 5.83
CA GLY A 45 -18.94 -5.29 6.47
C GLY A 45 -19.17 -5.35 7.97
N SER A 46 -18.12 -5.29 8.76
CA SER A 46 -18.20 -5.21 10.21
C SER A 46 -17.22 -4.17 10.73
N ALA A 47 -17.66 -3.41 11.72
CA ALA A 47 -16.79 -2.56 12.52
C ALA A 47 -17.00 -2.97 13.97
N ASP A 48 -16.08 -3.77 14.50
CA ASP A 48 -16.00 -4.05 15.93
C ASP A 48 -14.99 -3.11 16.58
N SER A 49 -14.84 -3.19 17.89
CA SER A 49 -13.91 -2.34 18.64
C SER A 49 -12.43 -2.58 18.29
N SER A 50 -12.10 -3.59 17.49
CA SER A 50 -10.73 -4.01 17.21
C SER A 50 -10.39 -4.05 15.70
N ALA A 51 -11.39 -4.18 14.83
CA ALA A 51 -11.18 -4.34 13.39
C ALA A 51 -12.34 -3.79 12.56
N TYR A 52 -12.01 -3.32 11.36
CA TYR A 52 -12.95 -2.96 10.31
C TYR A 52 -12.74 -3.88 9.11
N THR A 53 -13.78 -4.57 8.68
CA THR A 53 -13.69 -5.58 7.62
C THR A 53 -14.75 -5.33 6.55
N LYS A 54 -14.34 -5.39 5.28
CA LYS A 54 -15.24 -5.46 4.12
C LYS A 54 -14.93 -6.70 3.30
N VAL A 55 -15.96 -7.32 2.75
CA VAL A 55 -15.86 -8.53 1.92
C VAL A 55 -16.61 -8.32 0.62
N TYR A 56 -15.97 -8.68 -0.49
CA TYR A 56 -16.50 -8.56 -1.84
C TYR A 56 -16.49 -9.92 -2.55
N GLU A 57 -17.39 -10.13 -3.49
CA GLU A 57 -17.26 -11.24 -4.45
C GLU A 57 -15.99 -11.04 -5.28
N ALA A 58 -15.22 -12.10 -5.53
CA ALA A 58 -14.01 -12.02 -6.35
C ALA A 58 -14.31 -11.47 -7.76
N SER A 59 -15.43 -11.87 -8.36
CA SER A 59 -15.88 -11.38 -9.66
C SER A 59 -16.25 -9.90 -9.72
N ALA A 60 -16.40 -9.26 -8.56
CA ALA A 60 -16.66 -7.83 -8.44
C ALA A 60 -15.39 -6.98 -8.34
N VAL A 61 -14.20 -7.60 -8.38
CA VAL A 61 -12.91 -6.90 -8.25
C VAL A 61 -12.04 -7.23 -9.46
N SER A 62 -11.74 -6.23 -10.26
CA SER A 62 -10.82 -6.30 -11.41
C SER A 62 -9.51 -5.56 -11.15
N ASP A 63 -9.56 -4.52 -10.32
CA ASP A 63 -8.42 -3.68 -9.99
C ASP A 63 -8.31 -3.49 -8.48
N LEU A 64 -7.09 -3.44 -7.99
CA LEU A 64 -6.76 -3.17 -6.60
C LEU A 64 -5.89 -1.93 -6.50
N SER A 65 -6.32 -0.93 -5.74
CA SER A 65 -5.56 0.30 -5.51
C SER A 65 -5.47 0.60 -4.02
N CYS A 66 -4.26 0.72 -3.49
CA CYS A 66 -3.99 1.12 -2.11
C CYS A 66 -3.18 2.42 -2.09
N ASP A 67 -3.64 3.44 -1.36
CA ASP A 67 -2.89 4.66 -1.07
C ASP A 67 -2.82 4.85 0.46
N LEU A 68 -1.72 4.44 1.04
CA LEU A 68 -1.51 4.37 2.48
C LEU A 68 -0.34 5.26 2.90
N ARG A 69 -0.33 5.73 4.16
CA ARG A 69 0.66 6.70 4.63
C ARG A 69 1.73 6.09 5.54
N TYR A 70 1.32 5.39 6.61
CA TYR A 70 2.24 4.89 7.66
C TYR A 70 1.82 3.51 8.17
N GLU A 71 1.09 2.76 7.39
CA GLU A 71 0.55 1.46 7.75
C GLU A 71 1.55 0.33 7.47
N LYS A 72 1.22 -0.84 7.98
CA LYS A 72 1.66 -2.11 7.42
C LYS A 72 0.58 -2.60 6.46
N LEU A 73 0.92 -2.81 5.20
CA LEU A 73 0.06 -3.44 4.21
C LEU A 73 0.50 -4.88 4.00
N VAL A 74 -0.42 -5.81 4.11
CA VAL A 74 -0.19 -7.22 3.79
C VAL A 74 -1.23 -7.64 2.75
N LEU A 75 -0.77 -8.01 1.57
CA LEU A 75 -1.59 -8.60 0.53
C LEU A 75 -1.34 -10.11 0.55
N LYS A 76 -2.42 -10.90 0.77
CA LYS A 76 -2.33 -12.35 0.93
C LYS A 76 -3.22 -13.08 -0.06
N THR A 77 -2.81 -14.26 -0.45
CA THR A 77 -3.70 -15.21 -1.12
C THR A 77 -4.36 -16.16 -0.13
N TRP A 78 -5.56 -16.61 -0.45
CA TRP A 78 -6.31 -17.59 0.33
C TRP A 78 -7.20 -18.46 -0.56
N ASN A 79 -7.77 -19.51 0.01
CA ASN A 79 -8.58 -20.49 -0.72
C ASN A 79 -10.09 -20.17 -0.76
N GLU A 80 -10.50 -18.97 -0.39
CA GLU A 80 -11.88 -18.52 -0.48
C GLU A 80 -12.11 -17.75 -1.78
N ASP A 81 -13.31 -17.86 -2.38
CA ASP A 81 -13.68 -17.13 -3.60
C ASP A 81 -14.23 -15.72 -3.29
N LYS A 82 -13.50 -14.99 -2.48
CA LYS A 82 -13.85 -13.64 -2.01
C LYS A 82 -12.61 -12.80 -1.84
N VAL A 83 -12.76 -11.49 -2.02
CA VAL A 83 -11.75 -10.50 -1.62
C VAL A 83 -12.16 -9.91 -0.28
N GLN A 84 -11.30 -10.01 0.72
CA GLN A 84 -11.54 -9.44 2.04
C GLN A 84 -10.50 -8.38 2.35
N VAL A 85 -10.95 -7.22 2.81
CA VAL A 85 -10.10 -6.17 3.37
C VAL A 85 -10.36 -6.06 4.86
N LYS A 86 -9.32 -6.23 5.67
CA LYS A 86 -9.36 -6.12 7.11
C LYS A 86 -8.38 -5.05 7.60
N VAL A 87 -8.88 -4.10 8.36
CA VAL A 87 -8.07 -3.03 8.94
C VAL A 87 -8.11 -3.16 10.46
N THR A 88 -6.94 -3.19 11.07
CA THR A 88 -6.77 -3.28 12.52
C THR A 88 -5.90 -2.14 13.06
N GLY A 89 -6.01 -1.88 14.36
CA GLY A 89 -5.21 -0.86 15.03
C GLY A 89 -5.94 0.47 15.23
N LYS A 90 -5.20 1.49 15.59
CA LYS A 90 -5.76 2.80 15.97
C LYS A 90 -6.45 3.47 14.78
N ASN A 91 -7.68 3.97 15.00
CA ASN A 91 -8.49 4.64 13.97
C ASN A 91 -8.69 3.78 12.71
N HIS A 92 -8.85 2.46 12.87
CA HIS A 92 -9.05 1.51 11.77
C HIS A 92 -10.29 1.86 10.92
N ASN A 93 -11.33 2.41 11.51
CA ASN A 93 -12.56 2.84 10.84
C ASN A 93 -12.39 4.10 9.94
N ARG A 94 -11.23 4.77 10.02
CA ARG A 94 -10.93 5.95 9.17
C ARG A 94 -10.15 5.59 7.88
N VAL A 95 -9.91 4.33 7.62
CA VAL A 95 -9.46 3.87 6.30
C VAL A 95 -10.68 3.78 5.39
N LYS A 96 -10.61 4.49 4.27
CA LYS A 96 -11.70 4.45 3.26
C LYS A 96 -11.51 3.21 2.41
N ILE A 97 -12.56 2.41 2.28
CA ILE A 97 -12.60 1.22 1.42
C ILE A 97 -13.83 1.33 0.54
N SER A 98 -13.64 1.38 -0.77
CA SER A 98 -14.74 1.44 -1.76
C SER A 98 -14.43 0.55 -2.96
N ASN A 99 -15.48 0.08 -3.62
CA ASN A 99 -15.38 -0.63 -4.88
C ASN A 99 -16.30 0.03 -5.91
N ASP A 100 -15.70 0.73 -6.86
CA ASP A 100 -16.40 1.41 -7.94
C ASP A 100 -16.12 0.70 -9.27
N ASN A 101 -17.16 0.07 -9.84
CA ASN A 101 -17.08 -0.61 -11.15
C ASN A 101 -15.93 -1.63 -11.26
N GLY A 102 -15.63 -2.35 -10.19
CA GLY A 102 -14.55 -3.34 -10.15
C GLY A 102 -13.21 -2.80 -9.66
N SER A 103 -13.09 -1.50 -9.43
CA SER A 103 -11.89 -0.91 -8.85
C SER A 103 -12.02 -0.81 -7.32
N LEU A 104 -11.39 -1.74 -6.62
CA LEU A 104 -11.31 -1.76 -5.16
C LEU A 104 -10.23 -0.80 -4.69
N THR A 105 -10.64 0.26 -4.00
CA THR A 105 -9.75 1.30 -3.50
C THR A 105 -9.69 1.30 -1.98
N ILE A 106 -8.48 1.28 -1.43
CA ILE A 106 -8.20 1.39 0.00
C ILE A 106 -7.32 2.63 0.21
N ALA A 107 -7.80 3.61 0.96
CA ALA A 107 -7.08 4.87 1.14
C ALA A 107 -7.04 5.33 2.59
N SER A 108 -5.89 5.85 3.00
CA SER A 108 -5.68 6.46 4.30
C SER A 108 -4.94 7.79 4.15
N SER A 109 -5.56 8.87 4.60
CA SER A 109 -4.94 10.21 4.61
C SER A 109 -4.23 10.53 5.93
N GLN A 110 -4.43 9.73 6.97
CA GLN A 110 -3.93 10.01 8.31
C GLN A 110 -2.54 9.44 8.57
N LYS A 111 -1.73 10.18 9.29
CA LYS A 111 -0.41 9.74 9.78
C LYS A 111 -0.55 8.93 11.07
N VAL A 112 -1.18 7.77 10.99
CA VAL A 112 -1.40 6.88 12.14
C VAL A 112 -0.42 5.72 12.08
N ARG A 113 0.41 5.60 13.12
CA ARG A 113 1.28 4.43 13.31
C ARG A 113 0.51 3.28 13.96
N ASN A 114 1.02 2.06 13.85
CA ASN A 114 0.44 0.84 14.42
C ASN A 114 -0.98 0.51 13.90
N ARG A 115 -1.20 0.76 12.63
CA ARG A 115 -2.36 0.30 11.90
C ARG A 115 -1.92 -0.67 10.82
N SER A 116 -2.66 -1.77 10.66
CA SER A 116 -2.41 -2.78 9.64
C SER A 116 -3.61 -2.91 8.72
N VAL A 117 -3.33 -3.01 7.44
CA VAL A 117 -4.29 -3.31 6.38
C VAL A 117 -3.93 -4.67 5.80
N GLU A 118 -4.80 -5.64 5.93
CA GLU A 118 -4.66 -6.98 5.35
C GLU A 118 -5.70 -7.15 4.24
N ILE A 119 -5.25 -7.56 3.07
CA ILE A 119 -6.12 -7.81 1.92
C ILE A 119 -5.92 -9.27 1.53
N PHE A 120 -7.01 -10.02 1.54
CA PHE A 120 -7.03 -11.43 1.16
C PHE A 120 -7.67 -11.54 -0.22
N CYS A 121 -6.95 -12.15 -1.15
CA CYS A 121 -7.40 -12.40 -2.52
C CYS A 121 -7.46 -13.91 -2.80
N PRO A 122 -8.44 -14.39 -3.58
CA PRO A 122 -8.41 -15.77 -4.05
C PRO A 122 -7.12 -16.10 -4.77
N GLU A 123 -6.58 -17.31 -4.57
CA GLU A 123 -5.37 -17.79 -5.26
C GLU A 123 -5.49 -17.76 -6.79
N ASN A 124 -6.72 -17.93 -7.31
CA ASN A 124 -6.99 -17.96 -8.75
C ASN A 124 -7.42 -16.59 -9.31
N LEU A 125 -7.41 -15.53 -8.50
CA LEU A 125 -7.81 -14.21 -8.96
C LEU A 125 -6.73 -13.59 -9.84
N SER A 126 -7.10 -13.28 -11.08
CA SER A 126 -6.27 -12.49 -11.99
C SER A 126 -6.81 -11.07 -12.06
N LEU A 127 -6.01 -10.10 -11.68
CA LEU A 127 -6.38 -8.69 -11.68
C LEU A 127 -5.86 -8.01 -12.96
N GLN A 128 -6.54 -6.96 -13.40
CA GLN A 128 -6.02 -6.13 -14.49
C GLN A 128 -4.89 -5.24 -13.95
N LYS A 129 -5.10 -4.66 -12.76
CA LYS A 129 -4.11 -3.78 -12.13
C LYS A 129 -4.03 -3.97 -10.63
N ILE A 130 -2.79 -4.02 -10.14
CA ILE A 130 -2.46 -3.91 -8.71
C ILE A 130 -1.61 -2.64 -8.56
N LYS A 131 -2.11 -1.66 -7.80
CA LYS A 131 -1.39 -0.43 -7.49
C LYS A 131 -1.29 -0.23 -5.98
N LEU A 132 -0.07 -0.28 -5.46
CA LEU A 132 0.20 -0.15 -4.03
C LEU A 132 1.11 1.06 -3.81
N GLN A 133 0.63 2.03 -3.04
CA GLN A 133 1.38 3.23 -2.67
C GLN A 133 1.48 3.33 -1.15
N MET A 134 2.69 3.46 -0.63
CA MET A 134 3.00 3.60 0.78
C MET A 134 3.91 4.81 0.99
N GLY A 135 3.50 5.74 1.85
CA GLY A 135 4.36 6.87 2.21
C GLY A 135 5.57 6.42 3.01
N ALA A 136 5.35 5.77 4.15
CA ALA A 136 6.41 5.16 4.95
C ALA A 136 5.84 3.94 5.70
N GLY A 137 6.47 2.78 5.59
CA GLY A 137 6.00 1.56 6.23
C GLY A 137 6.46 0.32 5.52
N THR A 138 5.68 -0.74 5.66
CA THR A 138 6.00 -2.05 5.08
C THR A 138 4.88 -2.51 4.17
N ILE A 139 5.24 -3.02 2.99
CA ILE A 139 4.35 -3.77 2.11
C ILE A 139 4.87 -5.21 2.05
N GLU A 140 4.01 -6.15 2.37
CA GLU A 140 4.27 -7.58 2.28
C GLU A 140 3.30 -8.20 1.28
N LEU A 141 3.83 -8.94 0.31
CA LEU A 141 3.07 -9.74 -0.65
C LEU A 141 3.27 -11.21 -0.26
N ASP A 142 2.24 -11.86 0.26
CA ASP A 142 2.30 -13.22 0.82
C ASP A 142 1.41 -14.15 -0.01
N GLY A 143 2.03 -14.87 -0.95
CA GLY A 143 1.40 -15.78 -1.88
C GLY A 143 1.62 -15.42 -3.35
N ASP A 144 0.92 -16.13 -4.22
CA ASP A 144 1.07 -16.03 -5.66
C ASP A 144 0.06 -15.06 -6.26
N PHE A 145 0.52 -14.05 -6.96
CA PHE A 145 -0.34 -13.01 -7.55
C PHE A 145 -0.23 -12.97 -9.07
N LYS A 146 -1.39 -12.79 -9.72
CA LYS A 146 -1.49 -12.62 -11.17
C LYS A 146 -2.15 -11.29 -11.51
N ALA A 147 -1.49 -10.53 -12.41
CA ALA A 147 -2.06 -9.28 -12.90
C ALA A 147 -1.53 -8.93 -14.31
N ASP A 148 -2.25 -8.06 -15.02
CA ASP A 148 -1.67 -7.46 -16.23
C ASP A 148 -0.62 -6.40 -15.85
N GLN A 149 -0.90 -5.59 -14.84
CA GLN A 149 0.01 -4.54 -14.36
C GLN A 149 0.14 -4.57 -12.84
N MET A 150 1.37 -4.44 -12.36
CA MET A 150 1.68 -4.24 -10.95
C MET A 150 2.57 -3.01 -10.78
N GLU A 151 2.12 -2.07 -9.98
CA GLU A 151 2.85 -0.85 -9.62
C GLU A 151 2.95 -0.77 -8.10
N VAL A 152 4.16 -0.80 -7.56
CA VAL A 152 4.40 -0.68 -6.12
C VAL A 152 5.37 0.45 -5.84
N ASN A 153 4.92 1.43 -5.05
CA ASN A 153 5.71 2.60 -4.69
C ASN A 153 5.80 2.73 -3.16
N VAL A 154 6.98 2.63 -2.62
CA VAL A 154 7.29 2.84 -1.20
C VAL A 154 8.18 4.07 -1.06
N GLY A 155 7.70 5.11 -0.39
CA GLY A 155 8.50 6.31 -0.15
C GLY A 155 9.67 6.04 0.79
N ALA A 156 9.39 5.44 1.96
CA ALA A 156 10.42 5.00 2.90
C ALA A 156 9.99 3.69 3.58
N GLY A 157 10.80 2.67 3.59
CA GLY A 157 10.50 1.42 4.29
C GLY A 157 10.88 0.18 3.52
N THR A 158 10.04 -0.85 3.61
CA THR A 158 10.34 -2.19 3.12
C THR A 158 9.23 -2.69 2.19
N LEU A 159 9.64 -3.33 1.11
CA LEU A 159 8.80 -4.12 0.23
C LEU A 159 9.33 -5.55 0.23
N GLU A 160 8.51 -6.49 0.62
CA GLU A 160 8.86 -7.92 0.67
C GLU A 160 7.82 -8.73 -0.08
N ASN A 161 8.29 -9.72 -0.83
CA ASN A 161 7.44 -10.71 -1.49
C ASN A 161 7.85 -12.12 -1.07
N SER A 162 6.86 -12.93 -0.71
CA SER A 162 7.02 -14.37 -0.52
C SER A 162 5.98 -15.12 -1.37
N GLY A 163 6.43 -15.70 -2.45
CA GLY A 163 5.59 -16.33 -3.47
C GLY A 163 5.93 -15.80 -4.86
N SER A 164 5.15 -16.18 -5.86
CA SER A 164 5.40 -15.82 -7.25
C SER A 164 4.56 -14.62 -7.71
N LEU A 165 5.14 -13.81 -8.57
CA LEU A 165 4.47 -12.71 -9.25
C LEU A 165 4.42 -12.99 -10.76
N ASP A 166 3.25 -13.35 -11.28
CA ASP A 166 3.00 -13.55 -12.72
C ASP A 166 2.28 -12.33 -13.27
N VAL A 167 3.04 -11.35 -13.78
CA VAL A 167 2.52 -10.05 -14.20
C VAL A 167 3.12 -9.65 -15.55
N LYS A 168 2.34 -9.07 -16.45
CA LYS A 168 2.86 -8.66 -17.76
C LYS A 168 3.79 -7.45 -17.65
N GLU A 169 3.44 -6.47 -16.82
CA GLU A 169 4.27 -5.30 -16.56
C GLU A 169 4.40 -5.05 -15.06
N ALA A 170 5.63 -5.05 -14.55
CA ALA A 170 5.97 -4.82 -13.15
C ALA A 170 6.78 -3.54 -12.98
N ASN A 171 6.37 -2.68 -12.06
CA ASN A 171 7.07 -1.44 -11.71
C ASN A 171 7.23 -1.34 -10.20
N PHE A 172 8.47 -1.39 -9.72
CA PHE A 172 8.79 -1.27 -8.30
C PHE A 172 9.62 -0.02 -8.03
N THR A 173 9.18 0.80 -7.09
CA THR A 173 9.92 2.00 -6.67
C THR A 173 10.04 2.03 -5.15
N VAL A 174 11.27 2.14 -4.65
CA VAL A 174 11.56 2.37 -3.23
C VAL A 174 12.42 3.63 -3.11
N GLY A 175 11.90 4.66 -2.46
CA GLY A 175 12.64 5.90 -2.27
C GLY A 175 13.83 5.71 -1.33
N VAL A 176 13.56 5.26 -0.09
CA VAL A 176 14.58 4.93 0.91
C VAL A 176 14.21 3.62 1.59
N GLY A 177 15.06 2.60 1.55
CA GLY A 177 14.81 1.34 2.24
C GLY A 177 15.22 0.12 1.45
N THR A 178 14.43 -0.95 1.56
CA THR A 178 14.72 -2.24 0.92
C THR A 178 13.55 -2.76 0.13
N ALA A 179 13.84 -3.42 -0.99
CA ALA A 179 12.90 -4.24 -1.72
C ALA A 179 13.53 -5.62 -1.92
N ASP A 180 12.80 -6.66 -1.53
CA ASP A 180 13.18 -8.06 -1.72
C ASP A 180 12.01 -8.74 -2.44
N ILE A 181 12.17 -9.00 -3.73
CA ILE A 181 11.13 -9.53 -4.60
C ILE A 181 11.60 -10.83 -5.21
N SER A 182 10.97 -11.91 -4.83
CA SER A 182 11.26 -13.25 -5.32
C SER A 182 10.31 -13.71 -6.42
N GLU A 183 10.79 -14.59 -7.28
CA GLU A 183 10.00 -15.29 -8.32
C GLU A 183 9.11 -14.41 -9.20
N ILE A 184 9.72 -13.44 -9.89
CA ILE A 184 9.00 -12.58 -10.83
C ILE A 184 8.99 -13.21 -12.22
N GLN A 185 7.81 -13.43 -12.78
CA GLN A 185 7.61 -13.71 -14.20
C GLN A 185 6.90 -12.52 -14.84
N THR A 186 7.56 -11.86 -15.82
CA THR A 186 7.03 -10.65 -16.42
C THR A 186 7.58 -10.43 -17.84
N GLU A 187 6.84 -9.69 -18.66
CA GLU A 187 7.31 -9.27 -19.99
C GLU A 187 8.17 -8.00 -19.88
N LYS A 188 7.88 -7.15 -18.90
CA LYS A 188 8.58 -5.89 -18.67
C LYS A 188 8.72 -5.58 -17.19
N LEU A 189 9.96 -5.36 -16.74
CA LEU A 189 10.29 -5.04 -15.37
C LEU A 189 10.99 -3.68 -15.28
N ASN A 190 10.46 -2.79 -14.46
CA ASN A 190 11.14 -1.55 -14.09
C ASN A 190 11.32 -1.52 -12.57
N GLY A 191 12.55 -1.29 -12.13
CA GLY A 191 12.91 -1.17 -10.73
C GLY A 191 13.68 0.12 -10.46
N SER A 192 13.32 0.82 -9.39
CA SER A 192 14.04 2.01 -8.96
C SER A 192 14.21 2.06 -7.46
N CYS A 193 15.45 2.15 -6.99
CA CYS A 193 15.79 2.38 -5.60
C CYS A 193 16.56 3.70 -5.47
N GLY A 194 16.06 4.62 -4.67
CA GLY A 194 16.75 5.89 -4.43
C GLY A 194 17.95 5.71 -3.51
N MET A 195 17.74 5.16 -2.31
CA MET A 195 18.77 4.88 -1.31
C MET A 195 18.44 3.58 -0.57
N GLY A 196 19.29 2.56 -0.68
CA GLY A 196 19.11 1.27 -0.01
C GLY A 196 19.40 0.08 -0.92
N ASN A 197 18.67 -1.01 -0.76
CA ASN A 197 18.89 -2.24 -1.51
C ASN A 197 17.63 -2.65 -2.27
N MET A 198 17.83 -3.21 -3.46
CA MET A 198 16.77 -3.83 -4.24
C MET A 198 17.29 -5.16 -4.78
N ASP A 199 16.72 -6.25 -4.30
CA ASP A 199 17.06 -7.61 -4.65
C ASP A 199 15.85 -8.21 -5.40
N LEU A 200 16.07 -8.66 -6.63
CA LEU A 200 15.04 -9.16 -7.53
C LEU A 200 15.43 -10.54 -8.03
N THR A 201 14.57 -11.52 -7.85
CA THR A 201 14.77 -12.87 -8.41
C THR A 201 13.77 -13.11 -9.54
N LEU A 202 14.28 -13.37 -10.74
CA LEU A 202 13.47 -13.64 -11.92
C LEU A 202 13.21 -15.14 -12.05
N ALA A 203 12.00 -15.50 -12.42
CA ALA A 203 11.63 -16.88 -12.71
C ALA A 203 12.25 -17.31 -14.05
N GLY A 204 13.32 -18.14 -14.02
CA GLY A 204 14.06 -18.55 -15.20
C GLY A 204 15.28 -17.66 -15.45
N LYS A 205 15.67 -17.45 -16.69
CA LYS A 205 16.92 -16.76 -17.03
C LYS A 205 16.71 -15.26 -17.23
N ALA A 206 17.54 -14.44 -16.60
CA ALA A 206 17.47 -12.97 -16.72
C ALA A 206 17.62 -12.46 -18.17
N GLU A 207 18.33 -13.19 -19.03
CA GLU A 207 18.51 -12.85 -20.46
C GLU A 207 17.19 -12.93 -21.27
N ASP A 208 16.16 -13.59 -20.76
CA ASP A 208 14.86 -13.72 -21.42
C ASP A 208 13.92 -12.52 -21.11
N TYR A 209 14.34 -11.60 -20.24
CA TYR A 209 13.52 -10.49 -19.77
C TYR A 209 13.96 -9.13 -20.29
N ASN A 210 13.00 -8.24 -20.48
CA ASN A 210 13.25 -6.82 -20.69
C ASN A 210 13.13 -6.08 -19.35
N TYR A 211 14.24 -5.62 -18.80
CA TYR A 211 14.21 -4.86 -17.55
C TYR A 211 15.03 -3.58 -17.60
N GLU A 212 14.54 -2.57 -16.89
CA GLU A 212 15.24 -1.33 -16.63
C GLU A 212 15.32 -1.10 -15.12
N LEU A 213 16.52 -1.16 -14.57
CA LEU A 213 16.74 -1.10 -13.13
C LEU A 213 17.71 0.03 -12.79
N LYS A 214 17.38 0.81 -11.77
CA LYS A 214 18.16 1.97 -11.31
C LYS A 214 18.30 1.97 -9.80
N CYS A 215 19.52 2.13 -9.30
CA CYS A 215 19.78 2.39 -7.89
C CYS A 215 20.64 3.65 -7.76
N GLY A 216 20.21 4.59 -6.91
CA GLY A 216 20.97 5.83 -6.69
C GLY A 216 22.14 5.61 -5.75
N LEU A 217 21.90 5.20 -4.50
CA LEU A 217 22.89 4.89 -3.47
C LEU A 217 22.55 3.56 -2.81
N GLY A 218 23.34 2.52 -3.01
CA GLY A 218 23.13 1.20 -2.45
C GLY A 218 23.38 0.09 -3.45
N ASN A 219 22.76 -1.07 -3.21
CA ASN A 219 22.92 -2.25 -4.06
C ASN A 219 21.63 -2.51 -4.84
N LEU A 220 21.84 -3.00 -6.06
CA LEU A 220 20.77 -3.57 -6.87
C LEU A 220 21.29 -4.92 -7.38
N GLU A 221 20.59 -5.97 -7.06
CA GLU A 221 20.95 -7.35 -7.41
C GLU A 221 19.81 -7.98 -8.19
N VAL A 222 20.13 -8.75 -9.22
CA VAL A 222 19.15 -9.50 -10.01
C VAL A 222 19.69 -10.92 -10.14
N ASP A 223 18.91 -11.84 -9.62
CA ASP A 223 19.23 -13.27 -9.63
C ASP A 223 18.27 -14.05 -10.54
N ASP A 224 18.71 -15.20 -10.99
CA ASP A 224 17.92 -16.20 -11.70
C ASP A 224 17.47 -17.29 -10.70
N SER A 225 16.25 -17.80 -10.85
CA SER A 225 15.71 -18.88 -10.03
C SER A 225 15.88 -20.26 -10.71
#